data_90c846453c3ab2f49aae4326a9eee21b
#
_entry.id   90c846453c3ab2f49aae4326a9eee21b
#
_cell.length_a   1.000
_cell.length_b   1.000
_cell.length_c   1.000
_cell.angle_alpha   90.00
_cell.angle_beta   90.00
_cell.angle_gamma   90.00
#
_symmetry.space_group_name_H-M   'P 1'
#
loop_
_entity.id
_entity.type
_entity.pdbx_description
1 polymer ?
#
loop_
_entity_poly.entity_id
_entity_poly.type
_entity_poly.pdbx_seq_one_letter_code
_entity_poly.pdbx_strand_id
1 'polypeptide(L)'
;MQIEPVVSVWPTIDERSENYGPMADQGYLITSDRGLCVNMTWMGTTTFYDATHPGAQKYVWERCKENYYDKGIRCFWLDEAEPEYGPYDFDIYRYHKGPALQCSNIYPLMYAKGFYDGLREQGQENVLNLVRCAWAGSQKYGALTWSGDIHSSFRSMKQQVQAGLNMGLAGIPWWTTDIGGFLGGNNEDPAFR
;
A
#
# COMPACT_ATOMS: atom_id res chain seq x y z
N MET A 1 10.55 16.80 -22.76
CA MET A 1 10.78 15.58 -21.94
C MET A 1 9.41 15.13 -21.49
N GLN A 2 9.02 13.90 -21.80
CA GLN A 2 7.74 13.36 -21.36
C GLN A 2 7.95 12.76 -19.97
N ILE A 3 7.25 13.27 -18.95
CA ILE A 3 7.36 12.84 -17.55
C ILE A 3 6.00 12.32 -17.12
N GLU A 4 5.96 11.11 -16.61
CA GLU A 4 4.78 10.50 -16.00
C GLU A 4 4.84 10.70 -14.48
N PRO A 5 3.90 11.43 -13.87
CA PRO A 5 3.85 11.57 -12.42
C PRO A 5 3.30 10.30 -11.76
N VAL A 6 3.83 9.98 -10.57
CA VAL A 6 3.31 8.92 -9.70
C VAL A 6 2.83 9.55 -8.41
N VAL A 7 1.60 9.26 -8.00
CA VAL A 7 1.02 9.76 -6.76
C VAL A 7 1.09 8.70 -5.68
N SER A 8 1.68 9.06 -4.54
CA SER A 8 1.65 8.24 -3.34
C SER A 8 0.27 8.28 -2.70
N VAL A 9 -0.27 7.11 -2.41
CA VAL A 9 -1.57 6.92 -1.74
C VAL A 9 -1.35 6.04 -0.53
N TRP A 10 -1.79 6.53 0.63
CA TRP A 10 -1.81 5.76 1.87
C TRP A 10 -3.22 5.25 2.13
N PRO A 11 -3.39 4.06 2.70
CA PRO A 11 -4.71 3.52 2.98
C PRO A 11 -5.33 4.07 4.26
N THR A 12 -4.78 5.15 4.79
CA THR A 12 -5.24 5.80 6.02
C THR A 12 -6.21 6.93 5.73
N ILE A 13 -7.26 7.02 6.53
CA ILE A 13 -8.29 8.05 6.46
C ILE A 13 -8.23 8.85 7.76
N ASP A 14 -7.90 10.15 7.68
CA ASP A 14 -7.89 11.06 8.82
C ASP A 14 -9.34 11.34 9.28
N GLU A 15 -9.59 11.35 10.60
CA GLU A 15 -10.92 11.60 11.16
C GLU A 15 -11.51 12.96 10.74
N ARG A 16 -10.67 13.91 10.38
CA ARG A 16 -11.07 15.25 9.89
C ARG A 16 -11.38 15.26 8.40
N SER A 17 -11.08 14.17 7.69
CA SER A 17 -11.35 14.07 6.25
C SER A 17 -12.85 14.00 5.97
N GLU A 18 -13.28 14.64 4.90
CA GLU A 18 -14.66 14.50 4.38
C GLU A 18 -15.04 13.05 4.04
N ASN A 19 -14.04 12.19 3.84
CA ASN A 19 -14.24 10.77 3.53
C ASN A 19 -14.51 9.93 4.76
N TYR A 20 -14.10 10.36 5.96
CA TYR A 20 -14.15 9.53 7.16
C TYR A 20 -15.59 9.14 7.54
N GLY A 21 -16.49 10.12 7.68
CA GLY A 21 -17.89 9.86 8.05
C GLY A 21 -18.57 8.88 7.09
N PRO A 22 -18.60 9.17 5.77
CA PRO A 22 -19.20 8.26 4.79
C PRO A 22 -18.60 6.85 4.78
N MET A 23 -17.31 6.71 5.00
CA MET A 23 -16.63 5.40 5.04
C MET A 23 -16.94 4.64 6.33
N ALA A 24 -17.00 5.33 7.46
CA ALA A 24 -17.38 4.72 8.75
C ALA A 24 -18.84 4.22 8.72
N ASP A 25 -19.76 5.03 8.21
CA ASP A 25 -21.19 4.70 8.12
C ASP A 25 -21.45 3.48 7.22
N GLN A 26 -20.62 3.28 6.21
CA GLN A 26 -20.71 2.14 5.27
C GLN A 26 -19.91 0.91 5.71
N GLY A 27 -19.21 0.98 6.84
CA GLY A 27 -18.37 -0.11 7.33
C GLY A 27 -17.14 -0.37 6.45
N TYR A 28 -16.58 0.67 5.84
CA TYR A 28 -15.41 0.60 4.96
C TYR A 28 -14.08 0.75 5.70
N LEU A 29 -14.12 1.02 6.99
CA LEU A 29 -12.93 1.14 7.83
C LEU A 29 -12.68 -0.14 8.61
N ILE A 30 -11.41 -0.42 8.90
CA ILE A 30 -11.03 -1.57 9.74
C ILE A 30 -11.51 -1.32 11.17
N THR A 31 -12.11 -2.33 11.77
CA THR A 31 -12.65 -2.25 13.12
C THR A 31 -12.02 -3.27 14.06
N SER A 32 -12.16 -3.05 15.35
CA SER A 32 -11.94 -4.06 16.36
C SER A 32 -13.11 -5.05 16.41
N ASP A 33 -12.96 -6.13 17.15
CA ASP A 33 -14.01 -7.13 17.42
C ASP A 33 -15.26 -6.55 18.09
N ARG A 34 -15.15 -5.36 18.68
CA ARG A 34 -16.25 -4.60 19.29
C ARG A 34 -16.86 -3.55 18.36
N GLY A 35 -16.45 -3.52 17.10
CA GLY A 35 -16.98 -2.60 16.11
C GLY A 35 -16.41 -1.17 16.15
N LEU A 36 -15.39 -0.91 16.99
CA LEU A 36 -14.72 0.38 17.04
C LEU A 36 -13.66 0.47 15.93
N CYS A 37 -13.55 1.61 15.27
CA CYS A 37 -12.50 1.84 14.30
C CYS A 37 -11.12 1.72 14.96
N VAL A 38 -10.16 1.13 14.22
CA VAL A 38 -8.79 0.97 14.68
C VAL A 38 -7.98 2.19 14.25
N ASN A 39 -7.63 3.02 15.22
CA ASN A 39 -6.92 4.26 14.96
C ASN A 39 -5.41 4.10 15.11
N MET A 40 -4.69 4.73 14.22
CA MET A 40 -3.25 4.95 14.27
C MET A 40 -2.99 6.43 14.59
N THR A 41 -2.00 6.71 15.41
CA THR A 41 -1.70 8.10 15.88
C THR A 41 -0.46 8.69 15.20
N TRP A 42 -0.13 8.27 14.01
CA TRP A 42 0.98 8.82 13.24
C TRP A 42 0.46 9.84 12.21
N MET A 43 1.01 11.04 12.24
CA MET A 43 0.58 12.19 11.42
C MET A 43 -0.89 12.61 11.60
N GLY A 44 -1.45 12.36 12.77
CA GLY A 44 -2.84 12.65 13.13
C GLY A 44 -3.56 11.41 13.64
N THR A 45 -4.88 11.52 13.84
CA THR A 45 -5.73 10.38 14.15
C THR A 45 -6.28 9.81 12.85
N THR A 46 -5.74 8.68 12.44
CA THR A 46 -6.10 8.03 11.16
C THR A 46 -6.61 6.62 11.40
N THR A 47 -7.46 6.13 10.50
CA THR A 47 -7.94 4.75 10.48
C THR A 47 -7.67 4.17 9.10
N PHE A 48 -7.25 2.91 9.03
CA PHE A 48 -7.08 2.22 7.75
C PHE A 48 -8.44 1.88 7.13
N TYR A 49 -8.61 2.12 5.83
CA TYR A 49 -9.76 1.55 5.15
C TYR A 49 -9.58 0.04 4.97
N ASP A 50 -10.67 -0.68 4.92
CA ASP A 50 -10.65 -2.12 4.72
C ASP A 50 -10.50 -2.45 3.22
N ALA A 51 -9.27 -2.66 2.78
CA ALA A 51 -8.99 -3.04 1.39
C ALA A 51 -9.58 -4.41 1.01
N THR A 52 -10.02 -5.22 1.97
CA THR A 52 -10.71 -6.48 1.68
C THR A 52 -12.19 -6.31 1.37
N HIS A 53 -12.76 -5.12 1.62
CA HIS A 53 -14.16 -4.79 1.33
C HIS A 53 -14.32 -4.22 -0.08
N PRO A 54 -15.09 -4.86 -0.98
CA PRO A 54 -15.23 -4.40 -2.36
C PRO A 54 -15.75 -2.96 -2.50
N GLY A 55 -16.70 -2.59 -1.63
CA GLY A 55 -17.23 -1.21 -1.60
C GLY A 55 -16.18 -0.19 -1.19
N ALA A 56 -15.31 -0.53 -0.23
CA ALA A 56 -14.21 0.34 0.19
C ALA A 56 -13.18 0.52 -0.94
N GLN A 57 -12.80 -0.56 -1.62
CA GLN A 57 -11.92 -0.49 -2.80
C GLN A 57 -12.49 0.48 -3.85
N LYS A 58 -13.77 0.32 -4.17
CA LYS A 58 -14.46 1.18 -5.16
C LYS A 58 -14.50 2.62 -4.71
N TYR A 59 -14.86 2.88 -3.45
CA TYR A 59 -14.91 4.23 -2.89
C TYR A 59 -13.57 4.95 -2.98
N VAL A 60 -12.49 4.30 -2.52
CA VAL A 60 -11.13 4.86 -2.56
C VAL A 60 -10.68 5.10 -4.00
N TRP A 61 -10.92 4.14 -4.90
CA TRP A 61 -10.62 4.33 -6.31
C TRP A 61 -11.37 5.53 -6.90
N GLU A 62 -12.66 5.69 -6.65
CA GLU A 62 -13.45 6.82 -7.16
C GLU A 62 -12.88 8.17 -6.69
N ARG A 63 -12.42 8.27 -5.43
CA ARG A 63 -11.74 9.49 -4.93
C ARG A 63 -10.40 9.72 -5.63
N CYS A 64 -9.61 8.69 -5.83
CA CYS A 64 -8.35 8.78 -6.56
C CYS A 64 -8.57 9.07 -8.05
N LYS A 65 -9.60 8.49 -8.64
CA LYS A 65 -9.98 8.76 -10.03
C LYS A 65 -10.33 10.23 -10.24
N GLU A 66 -11.24 10.76 -9.46
CA GLU A 66 -11.71 12.16 -9.55
C GLU A 66 -10.57 13.17 -9.33
N ASN A 67 -9.69 12.90 -8.34
CA ASN A 67 -8.68 13.84 -7.92
C ASN A 67 -7.35 13.74 -8.68
N TYR A 68 -7.05 12.59 -9.28
CA TYR A 68 -5.78 12.33 -9.96
C TYR A 68 -5.92 11.76 -11.35
N TYR A 69 -6.62 10.63 -11.52
CA TYR A 69 -6.70 9.95 -12.82
C TYR A 69 -7.34 10.82 -13.90
N ASP A 70 -8.46 11.46 -13.60
CA ASP A 70 -9.18 12.35 -14.54
C ASP A 70 -8.39 13.63 -14.88
N LYS A 71 -7.34 13.91 -14.10
CA LYS A 71 -6.37 15.00 -14.34
C LYS A 71 -5.09 14.54 -15.06
N GLY A 72 -5.06 13.27 -15.50
CA GLY A 72 -3.97 12.72 -16.33
C GLY A 72 -2.92 11.93 -15.58
N ILE A 73 -3.03 11.74 -14.25
CA ILE A 73 -2.10 10.92 -13.46
C ILE A 73 -2.57 9.47 -13.48
N ARG A 74 -1.76 8.57 -14.01
CA ARG A 74 -2.15 7.19 -14.32
C ARG A 74 -1.37 6.11 -13.57
N CYS A 75 -0.38 6.52 -12.77
CA CYS A 75 0.45 5.64 -11.97
C CYS A 75 0.31 5.97 -10.48
N PHE A 76 0.20 4.93 -9.65
CA PHE A 76 0.00 5.09 -8.20
C PHE A 76 1.08 4.35 -7.42
N TRP A 77 1.48 4.96 -6.32
CA TRP A 77 2.36 4.39 -5.32
C TRP A 77 1.52 4.04 -4.08
N LEU A 78 1.26 2.76 -3.88
CA LEU A 78 0.43 2.23 -2.80
C LEU A 78 1.34 1.94 -1.59
N ASP A 79 1.50 2.96 -0.78
CA ASP A 79 2.34 2.94 0.42
C ASP A 79 1.54 2.47 1.64
N GLU A 80 2.19 2.19 2.77
CA GLU A 80 1.59 1.70 4.03
C GLU A 80 0.70 0.45 3.83
N ALA A 81 1.03 -0.37 2.85
CA ALA A 81 0.18 -1.44 2.33
C ALA A 81 0.19 -2.72 3.16
N GLU A 82 0.87 -2.78 4.30
CA GLU A 82 0.94 -3.94 5.21
C GLU A 82 -0.43 -4.40 5.75
N PRO A 83 -1.31 -3.57 6.35
CA PRO A 83 -1.20 -2.19 6.83
C PRO A 83 -0.37 -2.06 8.10
N GLU A 84 0.29 -0.91 8.26
CA GLU A 84 1.15 -0.63 9.41
C GLU A 84 0.34 -0.09 10.60
N TYR A 85 -0.15 -0.99 11.43
CA TYR A 85 -0.90 -0.62 12.62
C TYR A 85 -0.01 -0.16 13.78
N GLY A 86 -0.52 0.75 14.53
CA GLY A 86 0.01 1.07 15.85
C GLY A 86 -1.10 1.17 16.90
N PRO A 87 -1.29 0.19 17.78
CA PRO A 87 -0.51 -1.05 18.01
C PRO A 87 -0.87 -2.21 17.08
N TYR A 88 0.02 -3.19 16.99
CA TYR A 88 -0.22 -4.46 16.27
C TYR A 88 -0.99 -5.46 17.13
N ASP A 89 -2.28 -5.28 17.25
CA ASP A 89 -3.16 -6.17 18.02
C ASP A 89 -4.08 -6.98 17.08
N PHE A 90 -3.47 -7.87 16.32
CA PHE A 90 -4.15 -8.65 15.29
C PHE A 90 -5.27 -9.56 15.82
N ASP A 91 -5.27 -9.89 17.09
CA ASP A 91 -6.30 -10.73 17.70
C ASP A 91 -7.68 -10.04 17.65
N ILE A 92 -7.70 -8.74 17.79
CA ILE A 92 -8.96 -7.97 17.88
C ILE A 92 -9.37 -7.33 16.55
N TYR A 93 -8.49 -7.19 15.56
CA TYR A 93 -8.84 -6.50 14.31
C TYR A 93 -9.71 -7.35 13.40
N ARG A 94 -10.67 -6.70 12.76
CA ARG A 94 -11.65 -7.32 11.86
C ARG A 94 -11.66 -6.63 10.51
N TYR A 95 -11.55 -7.45 9.47
CA TYR A 95 -11.75 -7.09 8.08
C TYR A 95 -13.09 -7.63 7.60
N HIS A 96 -13.57 -7.14 6.50
CA HIS A 96 -14.74 -7.70 5.79
C HIS A 96 -14.56 -9.19 5.48
N LYS A 97 -13.34 -9.61 5.14
CA LYS A 97 -13.04 -11.04 4.87
C LYS A 97 -12.89 -11.90 6.12
N GLY A 98 -12.82 -11.32 7.31
CA GLY A 98 -12.70 -12.06 8.57
C GLY A 98 -11.68 -11.48 9.55
N PRO A 99 -11.29 -12.27 10.55
CA PRO A 99 -10.32 -11.84 11.57
C PRO A 99 -8.93 -11.56 10.96
N ALA A 100 -8.23 -10.57 11.50
CA ALA A 100 -6.90 -10.19 11.00
C ALA A 100 -5.88 -11.32 11.04
N LEU A 101 -5.90 -12.17 12.08
CA LEU A 101 -5.04 -13.37 12.15
C LEU A 101 -5.16 -14.31 10.94
N GLN A 102 -6.31 -14.30 10.26
CA GLN A 102 -6.53 -15.13 9.08
C GLN A 102 -6.35 -14.37 7.78
N CYS A 103 -6.61 -13.07 7.77
CA CYS A 103 -6.80 -12.29 6.54
C CYS A 103 -5.78 -11.16 6.35
N SER A 104 -4.97 -10.77 7.36
CA SER A 104 -4.12 -9.58 7.22
C SER A 104 -3.11 -9.67 6.07
N ASN A 105 -2.52 -10.82 5.82
CA ASN A 105 -1.53 -10.99 4.77
C ASN A 105 -2.06 -10.75 3.33
N ILE A 106 -3.37 -10.83 3.12
CA ILE A 106 -3.95 -10.53 1.79
C ILE A 106 -4.24 -9.04 1.59
N TYR A 107 -4.10 -8.22 2.62
CA TYR A 107 -4.39 -6.79 2.54
C TYR A 107 -3.66 -6.10 1.38
N PRO A 108 -2.31 -6.23 1.22
CA PRO A 108 -1.58 -5.59 0.13
C PRO A 108 -2.05 -6.06 -1.26
N LEU A 109 -2.37 -7.35 -1.39
CA LEU A 109 -2.93 -7.88 -2.64
C LEU A 109 -4.27 -7.24 -2.96
N MET A 110 -5.16 -7.11 -1.96
CA MET A 110 -6.50 -6.54 -2.14
C MET A 110 -6.44 -5.03 -2.37
N TYR A 111 -5.46 -4.35 -1.76
CA TYR A 111 -5.19 -2.93 -2.01
C TYR A 111 -4.76 -2.71 -3.47
N ALA A 112 -3.75 -3.43 -3.93
CA ALA A 112 -3.31 -3.38 -5.33
C ALA A 112 -4.43 -3.75 -6.30
N LYS A 113 -5.26 -4.76 -5.96
CA LYS A 113 -6.42 -5.18 -6.76
C LYS A 113 -7.42 -4.05 -6.97
N GLY A 114 -7.77 -3.29 -5.93
CA GLY A 114 -8.72 -2.19 -6.03
C GLY A 114 -8.29 -1.14 -7.06
N PHE A 115 -7.02 -0.76 -7.06
CA PHE A 115 -6.46 0.16 -8.06
C PHE A 115 -6.33 -0.48 -9.45
N TYR A 116 -5.92 -1.73 -9.51
CA TYR A 116 -5.85 -2.46 -10.78
C TYR A 116 -7.21 -2.53 -11.48
N ASP A 117 -8.24 -2.96 -10.77
CA ASP A 117 -9.58 -3.10 -11.32
C ASP A 117 -10.10 -1.72 -11.79
N GLY A 118 -9.93 -0.69 -10.96
CA GLY A 118 -10.34 0.66 -11.31
C GLY A 118 -9.64 1.22 -12.56
N LEU A 119 -8.33 1.02 -12.69
CA LEU A 119 -7.58 1.42 -13.88
C LEU A 119 -8.00 0.62 -15.12
N ARG A 120 -8.25 -0.69 -14.97
CA ARG A 120 -8.75 -1.55 -16.05
C ARG A 120 -10.14 -1.13 -16.53
N GLU A 121 -11.04 -0.76 -15.63
CA GLU A 121 -12.36 -0.23 -15.95
C GLU A 121 -12.30 1.07 -16.78
N GLN A 122 -11.23 1.87 -16.63
CA GLN A 122 -10.97 3.03 -17.44
C GLN A 122 -10.28 2.70 -18.80
N GLY A 123 -10.10 1.43 -19.14
CA GLY A 123 -9.47 0.99 -20.39
C GLY A 123 -7.94 0.99 -20.37
N GLN A 124 -7.29 1.18 -19.21
CA GLN A 124 -5.84 1.09 -19.12
C GLN A 124 -5.41 -0.38 -19.18
N GLU A 125 -4.71 -0.76 -20.24
CA GLU A 125 -4.26 -2.15 -20.43
C GLU A 125 -3.02 -2.49 -19.61
N ASN A 126 -2.05 -1.58 -19.60
CA ASN A 126 -0.79 -1.74 -18.89
C ASN A 126 -0.90 -1.05 -17.53
N VAL A 127 -1.23 -1.82 -16.51
CA VAL A 127 -1.34 -1.33 -15.13
C VAL A 127 -0.07 -1.67 -14.36
N LEU A 128 0.54 -0.65 -13.77
CA LEU A 128 1.65 -0.75 -12.85
C LEU A 128 1.30 0.03 -11.58
N ASN A 129 1.39 -0.65 -10.44
CA ASN A 129 1.30 -0.01 -9.12
C ASN A 129 2.60 -0.30 -8.35
N LEU A 130 3.27 0.75 -7.87
CA LEU A 130 4.36 0.60 -6.92
C LEU A 130 3.76 0.27 -5.55
N VAL A 131 4.15 -0.86 -4.96
CA VAL A 131 3.55 -1.35 -3.71
C VAL A 131 4.61 -1.64 -2.65
N ARG A 132 4.35 -1.22 -1.41
CA ARG A 132 5.31 -1.40 -0.30
C ARG A 132 5.46 -2.88 0.10
N CYS A 133 4.43 -3.67 -0.05
CA CYS A 133 4.49 -5.09 0.20
C CYS A 133 3.56 -5.85 -0.74
N ALA A 134 3.71 -7.17 -0.76
CA ALA A 134 2.94 -8.04 -1.63
C ALA A 134 2.60 -9.35 -0.93
N TRP A 135 1.62 -10.04 -1.42
CA TRP A 135 1.29 -11.41 -1.07
C TRP A 135 1.22 -12.29 -2.32
N ALA A 136 1.16 -13.58 -2.12
CA ALA A 136 1.04 -14.53 -3.23
C ALA A 136 -0.13 -14.16 -4.16
N GLY A 137 0.17 -13.91 -5.44
CA GLY A 137 -0.80 -13.47 -6.43
C GLY A 137 -0.80 -11.97 -6.74
N SER A 138 -0.04 -11.14 -6.03
CA SER A 138 0.01 -9.68 -6.25
C SER A 138 0.51 -9.31 -7.65
N GLN A 139 1.36 -10.14 -8.27
CA GLN A 139 1.81 -9.96 -9.65
C GLN A 139 0.68 -9.88 -10.67
N LYS A 140 -0.47 -10.52 -10.38
CA LYS A 140 -1.67 -10.46 -11.21
C LYS A 140 -2.25 -9.05 -11.32
N TYR A 141 -2.01 -8.22 -10.32
CA TYR A 141 -2.56 -6.88 -10.19
C TYR A 141 -1.54 -5.77 -10.45
N GLY A 142 -0.52 -6.07 -11.25
CA GLY A 142 0.47 -5.08 -11.67
C GLY A 142 1.36 -4.58 -10.56
N ALA A 143 1.57 -5.37 -9.51
CA ALA A 143 2.38 -4.98 -8.37
C ALA A 143 3.88 -5.00 -8.72
N LEU A 144 4.52 -3.82 -8.64
CA LEU A 144 5.96 -3.64 -8.57
C LEU A 144 6.30 -3.39 -7.10
N THR A 145 7.00 -4.30 -6.46
CA THR A 145 7.27 -4.26 -5.03
C THR A 145 8.64 -3.65 -4.76
N TRP A 146 8.73 -2.78 -3.74
CA TRP A 146 10.03 -2.32 -3.24
C TRP A 146 10.27 -2.78 -1.80
N SER A 147 11.50 -2.63 -1.36
CA SER A 147 11.99 -3.14 -0.07
C SER A 147 11.44 -2.45 1.17
N GLY A 148 10.63 -1.40 1.02
CA GLY A 148 10.25 -0.54 2.14
C GLY A 148 11.42 0.32 2.65
N ASP A 149 11.28 0.85 3.86
CA ASP A 149 12.19 1.82 4.48
C ASP A 149 13.44 1.15 5.06
N ILE A 150 14.35 0.77 4.18
CA ILE A 150 15.60 0.08 4.56
C ILE A 150 16.66 1.06 5.07
N HIS A 151 17.53 0.57 5.96
CA HIS A 151 18.70 1.34 6.37
C HIS A 151 19.71 1.53 5.24
N SER A 152 20.30 2.71 5.15
CA SER A 152 21.36 3.07 4.22
C SER A 152 22.68 2.42 4.66
N SER A 153 22.90 1.17 4.25
CA SER A 153 24.10 0.40 4.58
C SER A 153 24.38 -0.68 3.55
N PHE A 154 25.65 -1.05 3.38
CA PHE A 154 26.04 -2.18 2.53
C PHE A 154 25.45 -3.52 2.99
N ARG A 155 25.18 -3.67 4.29
CA ARG A 155 24.46 -4.83 4.82
C ARG A 155 23.06 -4.91 4.28
N SER A 156 22.30 -3.82 4.35
CA SER A 156 20.95 -3.74 3.77
C SER A 156 20.97 -3.99 2.27
N MET A 157 21.89 -3.36 1.53
CA MET A 157 22.03 -3.57 0.09
C MET A 157 22.22 -5.06 -0.25
N LYS A 158 23.10 -5.75 0.47
CA LYS A 158 23.31 -7.20 0.28
C LYS A 158 22.03 -8.00 0.53
N GLN A 159 21.29 -7.65 1.58
CA GLN A 159 20.01 -8.29 1.90
C GLN A 159 18.96 -8.06 0.82
N GLN A 160 18.92 -6.85 0.23
CA GLN A 160 17.96 -6.52 -0.83
C GLN A 160 18.23 -7.28 -2.13
N VAL A 161 19.49 -7.53 -2.47
CA VAL A 161 19.82 -8.42 -3.61
C VAL A 161 19.27 -9.82 -3.39
N GLN A 162 19.45 -10.38 -2.18
CA GLN A 162 18.92 -11.70 -1.83
C GLN A 162 17.38 -11.71 -1.84
N ALA A 163 16.76 -10.66 -1.28
CA ALA A 163 15.30 -10.52 -1.26
C ALA A 163 14.73 -10.47 -2.68
N GLY A 164 15.32 -9.67 -3.57
CA GLY A 164 14.88 -9.56 -4.96
C GLY A 164 14.97 -10.88 -5.72
N LEU A 165 16.05 -11.64 -5.53
CA LEU A 165 16.18 -12.98 -6.11
C LEU A 165 15.08 -13.92 -5.64
N ASN A 166 14.77 -13.90 -4.32
CA ASN A 166 13.69 -14.72 -3.74
C ASN A 166 12.32 -14.26 -4.22
N MET A 167 12.08 -12.95 -4.38
CA MET A 167 10.83 -12.44 -4.95
C MET A 167 10.64 -12.93 -6.39
N GLY A 168 11.71 -12.95 -7.20
CA GLY A 168 11.68 -13.53 -8.54
C GLY A 168 11.31 -15.02 -8.54
N LEU A 169 11.89 -15.80 -7.63
CA LEU A 169 11.55 -17.23 -7.46
C LEU A 169 10.10 -17.43 -6.99
N ALA A 170 9.58 -16.52 -6.17
CA ALA A 170 8.18 -16.54 -5.73
C ALA A 170 7.17 -16.09 -6.82
N GLY A 171 7.66 -15.75 -8.02
CA GLY A 171 6.81 -15.31 -9.13
C GLY A 171 6.39 -13.85 -9.05
N ILE A 172 7.10 -13.02 -8.26
CA ILE A 172 6.94 -11.57 -8.20
C ILE A 172 8.22 -10.93 -8.76
N PRO A 173 8.38 -10.87 -10.09
CA PRO A 173 9.65 -10.51 -10.72
C PRO A 173 9.92 -9.00 -10.73
N TRP A 174 8.91 -8.18 -10.51
CA TRP A 174 9.05 -6.74 -10.47
C TRP A 174 9.42 -6.31 -9.05
N TRP A 175 10.69 -6.10 -8.87
CA TRP A 175 11.30 -5.75 -7.59
C TRP A 175 12.21 -4.54 -7.72
N THR A 176 12.19 -3.68 -6.73
CA THR A 176 13.10 -2.54 -6.60
C THR A 176 13.47 -2.29 -5.15
N THR A 177 14.35 -1.35 -4.92
CA THR A 177 14.77 -0.89 -3.59
C THR A 177 15.12 0.60 -3.67
N ASP A 178 15.09 1.29 -2.55
CA ASP A 178 15.60 2.65 -2.46
C ASP A 178 17.12 2.64 -2.67
N ILE A 179 17.56 3.27 -3.76
CA ILE A 179 18.99 3.32 -4.11
C ILE A 179 19.72 4.17 -3.08
N GLY A 180 20.65 3.55 -2.36
CA GLY A 180 21.35 4.17 -1.24
C GLY A 180 20.65 3.96 0.12
N GLY A 181 19.44 3.38 0.14
CA GLY A 181 18.63 3.19 1.34
C GLY A 181 17.76 4.40 1.68
N PHE A 182 16.86 4.24 2.65
CA PHE A 182 15.91 5.27 3.09
C PHE A 182 16.30 5.86 4.45
N LEU A 183 16.67 5.02 5.41
CA LEU A 183 16.94 5.44 6.79
C LEU A 183 18.43 5.59 7.08
N GLY A 184 18.83 6.74 7.61
CA GLY A 184 20.21 7.02 8.02
C GLY A 184 21.18 7.12 6.85
N GLY A 185 22.45 6.77 7.10
CA GLY A 185 23.54 6.87 6.12
C GLY A 185 24.32 8.18 6.23
N ASN A 186 25.53 8.17 5.67
CA ASN A 186 26.38 9.35 5.58
C ASN A 186 26.55 9.77 4.12
N ASN A 187 25.82 10.78 3.70
CA ASN A 187 25.84 11.31 2.35
C ASN A 187 27.20 11.92 1.95
N GLU A 188 28.07 12.20 2.91
CA GLU A 188 29.42 12.73 2.69
C GLU A 188 30.46 11.61 2.49
N ASP A 189 30.11 10.36 2.78
CA ASP A 189 31.00 9.22 2.58
C ASP A 189 31.12 8.91 1.08
N PRO A 190 32.33 9.00 0.49
CA PRO A 190 32.53 8.69 -0.93
C PRO A 190 32.16 7.24 -1.31
N ALA A 191 32.23 6.30 -0.36
CA ALA A 191 31.86 4.91 -0.60
C ALA A 191 30.34 4.68 -0.61
N PHE A 192 29.57 5.65 -0.14
CA PHE A 192 28.10 5.61 -0.16
C PHE A 192 27.52 6.04 -1.50
N ARG A 193 28.23 6.89 -2.25
CA ARG A 193 27.84 7.37 -3.57
C ARG A 193 28.27 6.40 -4.66
#